data_cc40894e79b65f00aaade3c5207ff658
#
_entry.id   cc40894e79b65f00aaade3c5207ff658
#
_cell.length_a   1.000
_cell.length_b   1.000
_cell.length_c   1.000
_cell.angle_alpha   90.00
_cell.angle_beta   90.00
_cell.angle_gamma   90.00
#
_symmetry.space_group_name_H-M   'P 1'
#
loop_
_entity.id
_entity.type
_entity.pdbx_description
1 polymer ?
#
loop_
_entity_poly.entity_id
_entity_poly.type
_entity_poly.pdbx_seq_one_letter_code
_entity_poly.pdbx_strand_id
1 'polypeptide(L)'
;MKHRLLILGTLGEFVQLVKKSKERGHYTIVCDGYPDGPARQYADASYVIPVTDIDAVAELCQKEKVDGIITSFSDLLMECMVKIAEKAGLPCYLKPEQLCWYRDKSACRELLSKLGLPTPGFVKVPAAEQNEYKLAEITAGLKYPLISKPVSYTHLRAHETK
;
A
#
# COMPACT_ATOMS: atom_id res chain seq x y z
N MET A 1 8.11 24.27 10.37
CA MET A 1 8.13 23.50 11.63
C MET A 1 8.82 22.17 11.39
N LYS A 2 9.66 21.73 12.33
CA LYS A 2 10.28 20.39 12.26
C LYS A 2 9.29 19.38 12.80
N HIS A 3 8.78 18.49 11.96
CA HIS A 3 7.95 17.38 12.37
C HIS A 3 8.79 16.13 12.63
N ARG A 4 8.29 15.25 13.48
CA ARG A 4 8.84 13.91 13.71
C ARG A 4 8.05 12.90 12.89
N LEU A 5 8.66 12.45 11.80
CA LEU A 5 8.00 11.65 10.77
C LEU A 5 8.41 10.17 10.88
N LEU A 6 7.44 9.30 11.11
CA LEU A 6 7.65 7.86 11.01
C LEU A 6 7.47 7.40 9.57
N ILE A 7 8.48 6.71 9.05
CA ILE A 7 8.48 6.10 7.72
C ILE A 7 8.46 4.58 7.92
N LEU A 8 7.40 3.93 7.42
CA LEU A 8 7.30 2.47 7.44
C LEU A 8 7.95 1.91 6.19
N GLY A 9 8.96 1.06 6.41
CA GLY A 9 9.77 0.46 5.37
C GLY A 9 11.22 0.98 5.37
N THR A 10 12.15 0.09 5.04
CA THR A 10 13.59 0.38 5.11
C THR A 10 14.37 -0.07 3.88
N LEU A 11 13.73 -0.70 2.90
CA LEU A 11 14.38 -1.16 1.68
C LEU A 11 14.88 0.00 0.79
N GLY A 12 15.55 -0.30 -0.31
CA GLY A 12 16.23 0.67 -1.19
C GLY A 12 15.32 1.80 -1.69
N GLU A 13 14.09 1.48 -2.02
CA GLU A 13 13.07 2.42 -2.48
C GLU A 13 12.70 3.50 -1.44
N PHE A 14 12.89 3.21 -0.14
CA PHE A 14 12.60 4.17 0.93
C PHE A 14 13.75 5.16 1.18
N VAL A 15 14.95 4.91 0.66
CA VAL A 15 16.12 5.78 0.84
C VAL A 15 15.81 7.22 0.38
N GLN A 16 15.18 7.36 -0.79
CA GLN A 16 14.83 8.68 -1.32
C GLN A 16 13.75 9.37 -0.48
N LEU A 17 12.80 8.61 0.04
CA LEU A 17 11.75 9.15 0.92
C LEU A 17 12.34 9.72 2.21
N VAL A 18 13.27 9.00 2.84
CA VAL A 18 14.00 9.47 4.02
C VAL A 18 14.80 10.73 3.70
N LYS A 19 15.60 10.72 2.64
CA LYS A 19 16.42 11.88 2.24
C LYS A 19 15.58 13.12 1.96
N LYS A 20 14.49 12.98 1.21
CA LYS A 20 13.58 14.10 0.90
C LYS A 20 12.86 14.64 2.14
N SER A 21 12.53 13.78 3.07
CA SER A 21 11.94 14.21 4.35
C SER A 21 12.94 15.02 5.18
N LYS A 22 14.21 14.61 5.22
CA LYS A 22 15.29 15.35 5.88
C LYS A 22 15.60 16.67 5.20
N GLU A 23 15.64 16.73 3.88
CA GLU A 23 15.82 17.97 3.11
C GLU A 23 14.74 19.02 3.45
N ARG A 24 13.52 18.57 3.79
CA ARG A 24 12.43 19.43 4.27
C ARG A 24 12.52 19.80 5.76
N GLY A 25 13.57 19.34 6.43
CA GLY A 25 13.85 19.65 7.83
C GLY A 25 13.10 18.78 8.84
N HIS A 26 12.50 17.66 8.44
CA HIS A 26 11.85 16.74 9.37
C HIS A 26 12.87 15.84 10.08
N TYR A 27 12.57 15.47 11.32
CA TYR A 27 13.25 14.40 12.02
C TYR A 27 12.65 13.07 11.56
N THR A 28 13.46 12.20 10.98
CA THR A 28 13.01 10.98 10.33
C THR A 28 13.28 9.74 11.20
N ILE A 29 12.24 8.95 11.38
CA ILE A 29 12.27 7.69 12.11
C ILE A 29 11.87 6.61 11.11
N VAL A 30 12.66 5.55 10.96
CA VAL A 30 12.29 4.40 10.14
C VAL A 30 11.96 3.20 11.00
N CYS A 31 10.93 2.45 10.61
CA CYS A 31 10.50 1.22 11.26
C CYS A 31 10.22 0.12 10.25
N ASP A 32 10.77 -1.05 10.47
CA ASP A 32 10.59 -2.23 9.64
C ASP A 32 11.10 -3.46 10.40
N GLY A 33 10.49 -4.62 10.19
CA GLY A 33 10.99 -5.90 10.72
C GLY A 33 12.31 -6.37 10.10
N TYR A 34 12.71 -5.79 8.95
CA TYR A 34 13.95 -6.13 8.27
C TYR A 34 15.15 -5.33 8.87
N PRO A 35 16.13 -6.01 9.49
CA PRO A 35 17.19 -5.31 10.25
C PRO A 35 18.19 -4.57 9.36
N ASP A 36 18.46 -5.07 8.14
CA ASP A 36 19.53 -4.60 7.26
C ASP A 36 19.04 -3.64 6.15
N GLY A 37 17.88 -3.04 6.35
CA GLY A 37 17.30 -2.14 5.36
C GLY A 37 18.15 -0.89 5.10
N PRO A 38 18.53 -0.59 3.84
CA PRO A 38 19.48 0.49 3.52
C PRO A 38 18.98 1.90 3.90
N ALA A 39 17.68 2.12 4.05
CA ALA A 39 17.17 3.43 4.46
C ALA A 39 17.52 3.78 5.91
N ARG A 40 17.84 2.79 6.75
CA ARG A 40 18.18 2.98 8.16
C ARG A 40 19.37 3.91 8.36
N GLN A 41 20.39 3.80 7.53
CA GLN A 41 21.62 4.61 7.63
C GLN A 41 21.40 6.11 7.36
N TYR A 42 20.28 6.48 6.74
CA TYR A 42 19.96 7.87 6.40
C TYR A 42 18.96 8.52 7.38
N ALA A 43 18.26 7.70 8.18
CA ALA A 43 17.28 8.20 9.15
C ALA A 43 17.97 8.72 10.42
N ASP A 44 17.28 9.58 11.18
CA ASP A 44 17.76 10.09 12.46
C ASP A 44 17.57 9.06 13.57
N ALA A 45 16.56 8.20 13.48
CA ALA A 45 16.33 7.06 14.35
C ALA A 45 15.82 5.85 13.55
N SER A 46 16.09 4.64 14.06
CA SER A 46 15.73 3.39 13.36
C SER A 46 15.34 2.30 14.36
N TYR A 47 14.22 1.62 14.07
CA TYR A 47 13.66 0.58 14.94
C TYR A 47 13.39 -0.70 14.14
N VAL A 48 13.81 -1.84 14.72
CA VAL A 48 13.52 -3.17 14.14
C VAL A 48 12.29 -3.71 14.84
N ILE A 49 11.11 -3.40 14.27
CA ILE A 49 9.81 -3.87 14.73
C ILE A 49 9.04 -4.27 13.48
N PRO A 50 8.46 -5.48 13.42
CA PRO A 50 7.59 -5.87 12.31
C PRO A 50 6.44 -4.87 12.16
N VAL A 51 6.26 -4.32 10.96
CA VAL A 51 5.21 -3.30 10.71
C VAL A 51 3.80 -3.86 10.95
N THR A 52 3.64 -5.18 10.88
CA THR A 52 2.40 -5.89 11.18
C THR A 52 2.07 -5.93 12.67
N ASP A 53 3.03 -5.65 13.55
CA ASP A 53 2.80 -5.45 14.98
C ASP A 53 2.33 -4.01 15.23
N ILE A 54 1.03 -3.80 14.95
CA ILE A 54 0.39 -2.48 15.02
C ILE A 54 0.55 -1.86 16.41
N ASP A 55 0.48 -2.69 17.45
CA ASP A 55 0.52 -2.24 18.84
C ASP A 55 1.90 -1.72 19.19
N ALA A 56 2.94 -2.48 18.93
CA ALA A 56 4.33 -2.09 19.19
C ALA A 56 4.72 -0.83 18.38
N VAL A 57 4.26 -0.70 17.14
CA VAL A 57 4.54 0.50 16.33
C VAL A 57 3.75 1.71 16.82
N ALA A 58 2.52 1.54 17.28
CA ALA A 58 1.74 2.64 17.88
C ALA A 58 2.39 3.14 19.19
N GLU A 59 2.87 2.23 20.03
CA GLU A 59 3.66 2.58 21.23
C GLU A 59 4.95 3.32 20.88
N LEU A 60 5.64 2.89 19.81
CA LEU A 60 6.80 3.62 19.29
C LEU A 60 6.43 5.04 18.88
N CYS A 61 5.28 5.24 18.23
CA CYS A 61 4.82 6.58 17.84
C CYS A 61 4.66 7.50 19.06
N GLN A 62 4.10 6.98 20.16
CA GLN A 62 3.94 7.74 21.40
C GLN A 62 5.30 8.06 22.05
N LYS A 63 6.18 7.05 22.18
CA LYS A 63 7.51 7.18 22.75
C LYS A 63 8.36 8.21 22.00
N GLU A 64 8.33 8.16 20.67
CA GLU A 64 9.09 9.05 19.79
C GLU A 64 8.39 10.38 19.51
N LYS A 65 7.20 10.60 20.05
CA LYS A 65 6.38 11.80 19.82
C LYS A 65 6.24 12.09 18.33
N VAL A 66 5.81 11.07 17.58
CA VAL A 66 5.61 11.14 16.14
C VAL A 66 4.44 12.08 15.81
N ASP A 67 4.64 12.98 14.85
CA ASP A 67 3.60 13.95 14.38
C ASP A 67 2.89 13.45 13.13
N GLY A 68 3.54 12.55 12.37
CA GLY A 68 3.01 12.04 11.11
C GLY A 68 3.63 10.72 10.72
N ILE A 69 2.89 9.95 9.94
CA ILE A 69 3.28 8.64 9.46
C ILE A 69 3.14 8.58 7.94
N ILE A 70 4.09 7.95 7.27
CA ILE A 70 4.08 7.80 5.82
C ILE A 70 4.70 6.47 5.41
N THR A 71 4.22 5.94 4.31
CA THR A 71 4.84 4.81 3.60
C THR A 71 4.64 4.95 2.09
N SER A 72 5.23 4.04 1.31
CA SER A 72 5.11 3.98 -0.14
C SER A 72 5.34 2.54 -0.63
N PHE A 73 5.05 2.28 -1.91
CA PHE A 73 5.40 1.08 -2.68
C PHE A 73 4.76 -0.25 -2.26
N SER A 74 4.11 -0.36 -1.11
CA SER A 74 3.59 -1.63 -0.59
C SER A 74 2.18 -1.49 -0.04
N ASP A 75 1.26 -2.33 -0.53
CA ASP A 75 -0.12 -2.40 -0.04
C ASP A 75 -0.21 -2.82 1.42
N LEU A 76 0.66 -3.77 1.83
CA LEU A 76 0.74 -4.20 3.22
C LEU A 76 1.15 -3.07 4.15
N LEU A 77 2.20 -2.33 3.78
CA LEU A 77 2.65 -1.19 4.58
C LEU A 77 1.60 -0.09 4.64
N MET A 78 0.85 0.13 3.55
CA MET A 78 -0.24 1.10 3.52
C MET A 78 -1.37 0.71 4.47
N GLU A 79 -1.77 -0.55 4.47
CA GLU A 79 -2.78 -1.06 5.40
C GLU A 79 -2.33 -0.94 6.86
N CYS A 80 -1.08 -1.32 7.15
CA CYS A 80 -0.50 -1.18 8.49
C CYS A 80 -0.44 0.30 8.90
N MET A 81 -0.02 1.19 8.01
CA MET A 81 0.04 2.64 8.27
C MET A 81 -1.32 3.19 8.70
N VAL A 82 -2.40 2.83 8.02
CA VAL A 82 -3.75 3.29 8.38
C VAL A 82 -4.14 2.83 9.77
N LYS A 83 -3.91 1.55 10.09
CA LYS A 83 -4.21 0.97 11.41
C LYS A 83 -3.37 1.59 12.52
N ILE A 84 -2.07 1.79 12.28
CA ILE A 84 -1.15 2.43 13.23
C ILE A 84 -1.57 3.89 13.47
N ALA A 85 -1.86 4.63 12.40
CA ALA A 85 -2.28 6.03 12.50
C ALA A 85 -3.56 6.17 13.32
N GLU A 86 -4.56 5.33 13.07
CA GLU A 86 -5.81 5.31 13.83
C GLU A 86 -5.54 5.03 15.32
N LYS A 87 -4.73 4.01 15.62
CA LYS A 87 -4.41 3.61 17.00
C LYS A 87 -3.59 4.66 17.75
N ALA A 88 -2.64 5.29 17.07
CA ALA A 88 -1.77 6.32 17.65
C ALA A 88 -2.37 7.73 17.63
N GLY A 89 -3.54 7.93 17.04
CA GLY A 89 -4.18 9.24 16.90
C GLY A 89 -3.43 10.18 15.94
N LEU A 90 -2.75 9.63 14.92
CA LEU A 90 -1.96 10.40 13.98
C LEU A 90 -2.78 10.78 12.72
N PRO A 91 -2.46 11.92 12.08
CA PRO A 91 -3.05 12.24 10.79
C PRO A 91 -2.62 11.21 9.73
N CYS A 92 -3.58 10.76 8.94
CA CYS A 92 -3.35 9.84 7.83
C CYS A 92 -4.11 10.34 6.58
N TYR A 93 -3.48 10.24 5.41
CA TYR A 93 -4.08 10.63 4.14
C TYR A 93 -5.06 9.58 3.58
N LEU A 94 -5.11 8.39 4.18
CA LEU A 94 -6.10 7.35 3.90
C LEU A 94 -6.93 7.07 5.15
N LYS A 95 -8.18 6.72 4.92
CA LYS A 95 -9.11 6.26 5.95
C LYS A 95 -9.33 4.75 5.86
N PRO A 96 -9.67 4.05 6.96
CA PRO A 96 -9.89 2.60 6.94
C PRO A 96 -10.88 2.14 5.88
N GLU A 97 -11.98 2.87 5.69
CA GLU A 97 -13.01 2.56 4.68
C GLU A 97 -12.53 2.67 3.23
N GLN A 98 -11.41 3.36 2.98
CA GLN A 98 -10.84 3.51 1.64
C GLN A 98 -9.92 2.35 1.25
N LEU A 99 -9.51 1.52 2.21
CA LEU A 99 -8.61 0.39 1.97
C LEU A 99 -9.21 -0.65 1.02
N CYS A 100 -10.53 -0.83 1.03
CA CYS A 100 -11.20 -1.77 0.12
C CYS A 100 -10.96 -1.40 -1.36
N TRP A 101 -10.99 -0.11 -1.71
CA TRP A 101 -10.74 0.35 -3.08
C TRP A 101 -9.27 0.24 -3.48
N TYR A 102 -8.38 0.32 -2.51
CA TYR A 102 -6.95 0.20 -2.73
C TYR A 102 -6.53 -1.25 -2.99
N ARG A 103 -7.13 -2.21 -2.28
CA ARG A 103 -6.77 -3.63 -2.35
C ARG A 103 -7.56 -4.42 -3.39
N ASP A 104 -8.83 -4.11 -3.59
CA ASP A 104 -9.69 -4.79 -4.56
C ASP A 104 -9.75 -4.01 -5.88
N LYS A 105 -9.08 -4.53 -6.90
CA LYS A 105 -9.04 -3.91 -8.24
C LYS A 105 -10.42 -3.76 -8.88
N SER A 106 -11.36 -4.64 -8.54
CA SER A 106 -12.73 -4.56 -9.07
C SER A 106 -13.48 -3.45 -8.35
N ALA A 107 -13.39 -3.37 -7.03
CA ALA A 107 -14.00 -2.29 -6.25
C ALA A 107 -13.46 -0.91 -6.68
N CYS A 108 -12.14 -0.81 -6.94
CA CYS A 108 -11.53 0.40 -7.48
C CYS A 108 -12.15 0.78 -8.84
N ARG A 109 -12.27 -0.16 -9.78
CA ARG A 109 -12.85 0.09 -11.11
C ARG A 109 -14.33 0.45 -11.06
N GLU A 110 -15.09 -0.21 -10.21
CA GLU A 110 -16.49 0.12 -9.97
C GLU A 110 -16.64 1.56 -9.44
N LEU A 111 -15.77 1.96 -8.51
CA LEU A 111 -15.74 3.33 -8.01
C LEU A 111 -15.41 4.33 -9.12
N LEU A 112 -14.37 4.07 -9.92
CA LEU A 112 -13.98 4.93 -11.04
C LEU A 112 -15.14 5.08 -12.04
N SER A 113 -15.83 3.98 -12.39
CA SER A 113 -17.00 4.01 -13.27
C SER A 113 -18.15 4.84 -12.69
N LYS A 114 -18.42 4.70 -11.38
CA LYS A 114 -19.46 5.50 -10.69
C LYS A 114 -19.15 7.00 -10.68
N LEU A 115 -17.86 7.34 -10.67
CA LEU A 115 -17.37 8.72 -10.72
C LEU A 115 -17.28 9.27 -12.16
N GLY A 116 -17.66 8.49 -13.18
CA GLY A 116 -17.57 8.89 -14.58
C GLY A 116 -16.13 8.98 -15.11
N LEU A 117 -15.17 8.39 -14.41
CA LEU A 117 -13.76 8.41 -14.82
C LEU A 117 -13.48 7.29 -15.84
N PRO A 118 -12.64 7.54 -16.86
CA PRO A 118 -12.29 6.54 -17.85
C PRO A 118 -11.64 5.32 -17.19
N THR A 119 -12.19 4.14 -17.43
CA THR A 119 -11.64 2.87 -16.96
C THR A 119 -11.76 1.82 -18.06
N PRO A 120 -10.76 0.93 -18.24
CA PRO A 120 -10.90 -0.19 -19.16
C PRO A 120 -12.09 -1.07 -18.79
N GLY A 121 -12.76 -1.63 -19.79
CA GLY A 121 -13.79 -2.64 -19.56
C GLY A 121 -13.20 -3.82 -18.76
N PHE A 122 -13.97 -4.39 -17.87
CA PHE A 122 -13.52 -5.52 -17.06
C PHE A 122 -14.68 -6.42 -16.68
N VAL A 123 -14.36 -7.67 -16.40
CA VAL A 123 -15.28 -8.66 -15.83
C VAL A 123 -14.61 -9.36 -14.67
N LYS A 124 -15.38 -9.75 -13.67
CA LYS A 124 -14.93 -10.61 -12.58
C LYS A 124 -15.15 -12.07 -13.01
N VAL A 125 -14.14 -12.88 -12.84
CA VAL A 125 -14.21 -14.33 -13.07
C VAL A 125 -14.13 -15.03 -11.73
N PRO A 126 -15.22 -15.65 -11.24
CA PRO A 126 -15.18 -16.46 -10.02
C PRO A 126 -14.22 -17.64 -10.18
N ALA A 127 -13.53 -18.04 -9.10
CA ALA A 127 -12.56 -19.13 -9.14
C ALA A 127 -13.18 -20.45 -9.63
N ALA A 128 -14.45 -20.70 -9.30
CA ALA A 128 -15.20 -21.88 -9.73
C ALA A 128 -15.55 -21.90 -11.24
N GLU A 129 -15.39 -20.73 -11.92
CA GLU A 129 -15.76 -20.55 -13.33
C GLU A 129 -14.56 -20.39 -14.25
N GLN A 130 -13.35 -20.70 -13.77
CA GLN A 130 -12.11 -20.62 -14.54
C GLN A 130 -11.91 -21.86 -15.44
N ASN A 131 -12.82 -22.07 -16.37
CA ASN A 131 -12.68 -23.04 -17.46
C ASN A 131 -12.84 -22.35 -18.80
N GLU A 132 -12.30 -22.93 -19.89
CA GLU A 132 -12.21 -22.31 -21.20
C GLU A 132 -13.57 -21.83 -21.76
N TYR A 133 -14.61 -22.66 -21.62
CA TYR A 133 -15.93 -22.33 -22.16
C TYR A 133 -16.58 -21.16 -21.43
N LYS A 134 -16.54 -21.15 -20.11
CA LYS A 134 -17.08 -20.06 -19.31
C LYS A 134 -16.26 -18.77 -19.44
N LEU A 135 -14.93 -18.87 -19.57
CA LEU A 135 -14.09 -17.69 -19.82
C LEU A 135 -14.45 -17.01 -21.13
N ALA A 136 -14.66 -17.79 -22.22
CA ALA A 136 -15.06 -17.24 -23.50
C ALA A 136 -16.42 -16.51 -23.42
N GLU A 137 -17.39 -17.08 -22.71
CA GLU A 137 -18.70 -16.48 -22.48
C GLU A 137 -18.60 -15.17 -21.65
N ILE A 138 -17.92 -15.24 -20.51
CA ILE A 138 -17.78 -14.09 -19.58
C ILE A 138 -17.02 -12.93 -20.24
N THR A 139 -16.05 -13.21 -21.11
CA THR A 139 -15.23 -12.20 -21.77
C THR A 139 -15.77 -11.76 -23.15
N ALA A 140 -16.86 -12.31 -23.64
CA ALA A 140 -17.39 -12.07 -24.98
C ALA A 140 -17.67 -10.57 -25.28
N GLY A 141 -17.98 -9.76 -24.25
CA GLY A 141 -18.18 -8.31 -24.37
C GLY A 141 -16.90 -7.47 -24.33
N LEU A 142 -15.73 -8.08 -24.15
CA LEU A 142 -14.45 -7.38 -24.07
C LEU A 142 -13.69 -7.48 -25.40
N LYS A 143 -12.85 -6.47 -25.68
CA LYS A 143 -11.98 -6.46 -26.86
C LYS A 143 -10.61 -7.02 -26.51
N TYR A 144 -10.09 -7.91 -27.36
CA TYR A 144 -8.73 -8.43 -27.25
C TYR A 144 -7.67 -7.39 -27.66
N PRO A 145 -6.42 -7.45 -27.10
CA PRO A 145 -5.96 -8.42 -26.09
C PRO A 145 -6.52 -8.15 -24.68
N LEU A 146 -6.65 -9.20 -23.88
CA LEU A 146 -7.11 -9.13 -22.48
C LEU A 146 -5.95 -9.35 -21.51
N ILE A 147 -6.05 -8.75 -20.32
CA ILE A 147 -5.10 -8.96 -19.23
C ILE A 147 -5.85 -9.56 -18.06
N SER A 148 -5.43 -10.77 -17.65
CA SER A 148 -5.91 -11.41 -16.43
C SER A 148 -5.09 -10.95 -15.23
N LYS A 149 -5.77 -10.54 -14.16
CA LYS A 149 -5.13 -10.10 -12.90
C LYS A 149 -5.89 -10.66 -11.71
N PRO A 150 -5.19 -11.09 -10.64
CA PRO A 150 -5.86 -11.38 -9.37
C PRO A 150 -6.60 -10.15 -8.85
N VAL A 151 -7.74 -10.36 -8.19
CA VAL A 151 -8.55 -9.28 -7.60
C VAL A 151 -7.77 -8.56 -6.50
N SER A 152 -7.12 -9.31 -5.63
CA SER A 152 -6.22 -8.79 -4.59
C SER A 152 -4.77 -8.97 -4.97
N TYR A 153 -3.88 -8.14 -4.40
CA TYR A 153 -2.44 -8.28 -4.60
C TYR A 153 -1.95 -9.60 -4.00
N THR A 154 -1.73 -10.56 -4.89
CA THR A 154 -0.77 -11.63 -4.69
C THR A 154 0.44 -11.28 -5.57
N HIS A 155 1.65 -11.62 -5.19
CA HIS A 155 2.89 -11.31 -5.93
C HIS A 155 2.97 -11.96 -7.33
N LEU A 156 1.84 -12.21 -7.96
CA LEU A 156 1.74 -12.82 -9.27
C LEU A 156 1.70 -11.73 -10.34
N ARG A 157 2.61 -11.85 -11.30
CA ARG A 157 2.62 -11.02 -12.52
C ARG A 157 1.32 -11.22 -13.29
N ALA A 158 0.88 -10.16 -13.96
CA ALA A 158 -0.22 -10.25 -14.91
C ALA A 158 0.13 -11.23 -16.04
N HIS A 159 -0.80 -12.09 -16.43
CA HIS A 159 -0.68 -12.92 -17.61
C HIS A 159 -1.40 -12.23 -18.77
N GLU A 160 -0.67 -12.00 -19.86
CA GLU A 160 -1.25 -11.52 -21.11
C GLU A 160 -1.73 -12.72 -21.92
N THR A 161 -2.99 -12.68 -22.34
CA THR A 161 -3.52 -13.65 -23.32
C THR A 161 -3.43 -13.03 -24.70
N LYS A 162 -2.79 -13.75 -25.63
CA LYS A 162 -2.77 -13.40 -27.05
C LYS A 162 -4.05 -13.87 -27.73
#